data_e4a52a192891c130e65f3d4b031f8703
#
_entry.id   e4a52a192891c130e65f3d4b031f8703
#
_cell.length_a   1.000
_cell.length_b   1.000
_cell.length_c   1.000
_cell.angle_alpha   90.00
_cell.angle_beta   90.00
_cell.angle_gamma   90.00
#
_symmetry.space_group_name_H-M   'P 1'
#
loop_
_entity.id
_entity.type
_entity.pdbx_description
1 polymer ?
#
loop_
_entity_poly.entity_id
_entity_poly.type
_entity_poly.pdbx_seq_one_letter_code
_entity_poly.pdbx_strand_id
1 'polypeptide(L)'
;LTEPHWFKGDIEYITQVRRYASRPILRKDFIVDKYQILEALVYGADFILLIAKALTQGELKELLEYAHHLGLEVLVETHDASDVKKAVFAGANIIGINHRNLDDFTMDMSLCEKLVPLLPNGKIIVAESGLYEHEQLRELSKIGVDAFLIGEHFMRQDDIKNAVKKIKEGE
;
A
#
# COMPACT_ATOMS: atom_id res chain seq x y z
N LEU A 1 3.58 -6.39 -7.47
CA LEU A 1 3.80 -5.27 -8.40
C LEU A 1 3.39 -5.70 -9.80
N THR A 2 2.61 -4.88 -10.49
CA THR A 2 2.13 -5.16 -11.85
C THR A 2 2.63 -4.14 -12.88
N GLU A 3 3.28 -3.07 -12.46
CA GLU A 3 3.87 -2.08 -13.33
C GLU A 3 5.11 -2.66 -14.05
N PRO A 4 5.14 -2.69 -15.40
CA PRO A 4 6.17 -3.44 -16.15
C PRO A 4 7.49 -2.70 -16.35
N HIS A 5 7.47 -1.37 -16.48
CA HIS A 5 8.65 -0.60 -16.92
C HIS A 5 9.67 -0.40 -15.80
N TRP A 6 9.20 0.01 -14.62
CA TRP A 6 10.06 0.37 -13.48
C TRP A 6 10.26 -0.78 -12.50
N PHE A 7 9.23 -1.63 -12.34
CA PHE A 7 9.24 -2.71 -11.35
C PHE A 7 9.27 -4.11 -11.97
N LYS A 8 9.35 -4.21 -13.30
CA LYS A 8 9.34 -5.50 -14.03
C LYS A 8 8.17 -6.39 -13.63
N GLY A 9 7.04 -5.75 -13.34
CA GLY A 9 5.81 -6.40 -12.97
C GLY A 9 5.05 -6.94 -14.16
N ASP A 10 4.03 -7.73 -13.87
CA ASP A 10 3.08 -8.24 -14.86
C ASP A 10 1.73 -8.43 -14.18
N ILE A 11 0.65 -8.00 -14.83
CA ILE A 11 -0.69 -8.15 -14.27
C ILE A 11 -1.10 -9.61 -14.12
N GLU A 12 -0.58 -10.49 -14.98
CA GLU A 12 -0.79 -11.94 -14.91
C GLU A 12 -0.30 -12.55 -13.57
N TYR A 13 0.62 -11.89 -12.88
CA TYR A 13 1.08 -12.37 -11.56
C TYR A 13 -0.07 -12.45 -10.55
N ILE A 14 -1.10 -11.61 -10.66
CA ILE A 14 -2.29 -11.66 -9.81
C ILE A 14 -2.99 -13.01 -9.99
N THR A 15 -3.31 -13.35 -11.24
CA THR A 15 -3.97 -14.64 -11.59
C THR A 15 -3.11 -15.84 -11.21
N GLN A 16 -1.78 -15.77 -11.43
CA GLN A 16 -0.87 -16.84 -11.05
C GLN A 16 -0.85 -17.05 -9.54
N VAL A 17 -0.73 -15.99 -8.75
CA VAL A 17 -0.72 -16.05 -7.29
C VAL A 17 -2.07 -16.53 -6.74
N ARG A 18 -3.18 -16.11 -7.35
CA ARG A 18 -4.54 -16.50 -6.94
C ARG A 18 -4.73 -18.02 -6.94
N ARG A 19 -4.05 -18.76 -7.82
CA ARG A 19 -4.13 -20.23 -7.86
C ARG A 19 -3.61 -20.91 -6.59
N TYR A 20 -2.75 -20.25 -5.84
CA TYR A 20 -2.08 -20.78 -4.65
C TYR A 20 -2.41 -20.05 -3.36
N ALA A 21 -2.99 -18.85 -3.43
CA ALA A 21 -3.25 -18.00 -2.29
C ALA A 21 -4.76 -17.73 -2.11
N SER A 22 -5.27 -18.02 -0.91
CA SER A 22 -6.62 -17.63 -0.47
C SER A 22 -6.65 -16.27 0.24
N ARG A 23 -5.48 -15.67 0.46
CA ARG A 23 -5.38 -14.36 1.11
C ARG A 23 -5.70 -13.24 0.13
N PRO A 24 -6.17 -12.06 0.61
CA PRO A 24 -6.38 -10.89 -0.24
C PRO A 24 -5.12 -10.50 -1.02
N ILE A 25 -5.29 -10.16 -2.29
CA ILE A 25 -4.20 -9.77 -3.20
C ILE A 25 -4.36 -8.31 -3.59
N LEU A 26 -3.31 -7.51 -3.32
CA LEU A 26 -3.20 -6.12 -3.74
C LEU A 26 -2.64 -6.03 -5.17
N ARG A 27 -3.36 -5.37 -6.09
CA ARG A 27 -2.73 -4.82 -7.28
C ARG A 27 -1.95 -3.54 -6.92
N LYS A 28 -0.63 -3.66 -6.80
CA LYS A 28 0.26 -2.51 -6.57
C LYS A 28 0.77 -1.99 -7.92
N ASP A 29 0.18 -0.89 -8.36
CA ASP A 29 0.40 -0.26 -9.66
C ASP A 29 0.11 1.25 -9.60
N PHE A 30 0.44 2.01 -10.64
CA PHE A 30 0.03 3.40 -10.80
C PHE A 30 -1.36 3.45 -11.47
N ILE A 31 -2.41 3.46 -10.66
CA ILE A 31 -3.80 3.46 -11.15
C ILE A 31 -4.29 4.91 -11.28
N VAL A 32 -4.66 5.28 -12.51
CA VAL A 32 -5.14 6.63 -12.87
C VAL A 32 -6.43 6.59 -13.69
N ASP A 33 -6.93 5.40 -14.03
CA ASP A 33 -8.12 5.22 -14.86
C ASP A 33 -8.99 4.05 -14.35
N LYS A 34 -10.30 4.18 -14.52
CA LYS A 34 -11.30 3.16 -14.16
C LYS A 34 -11.06 1.82 -14.87
N TYR A 35 -10.54 1.86 -16.09
CA TYR A 35 -10.22 0.65 -16.83
C TYR A 35 -9.21 -0.23 -16.06
N GLN A 36 -8.18 0.39 -15.45
CA GLN A 36 -7.21 -0.35 -14.64
C GLN A 36 -7.85 -1.01 -13.40
N ILE A 37 -8.91 -0.40 -12.84
CA ILE A 37 -9.67 -0.97 -11.72
C ILE A 37 -10.46 -2.20 -12.17
N LEU A 38 -11.15 -2.11 -13.32
CA LEU A 38 -11.83 -3.26 -13.93
C LEU A 38 -10.86 -4.39 -14.24
N GLU A 39 -9.72 -4.04 -14.79
CA GLU A 39 -8.64 -4.97 -15.08
C GLU A 39 -8.16 -5.68 -13.80
N ALA A 40 -7.92 -4.95 -12.70
CA ALA A 40 -7.58 -5.53 -11.41
C ALA A 40 -8.59 -6.57 -10.92
N LEU A 41 -9.89 -6.26 -11.05
CA LEU A 41 -10.97 -7.16 -10.68
C LEU A 41 -10.96 -8.44 -11.54
N VAL A 42 -10.82 -8.29 -12.86
CA VAL A 42 -10.81 -9.43 -13.81
C VAL A 42 -9.64 -10.37 -13.55
N TYR A 43 -8.46 -9.83 -13.22
CA TYR A 43 -7.28 -10.63 -12.89
C TYR A 43 -7.32 -11.23 -11.48
N GLY A 44 -8.30 -10.86 -10.65
CA GLY A 44 -8.55 -11.47 -9.35
C GLY A 44 -7.89 -10.77 -8.17
N ALA A 45 -7.64 -9.46 -8.27
CA ALA A 45 -7.26 -8.64 -7.12
C ALA A 45 -8.45 -8.46 -6.17
N ASP A 46 -8.19 -8.33 -4.88
CA ASP A 46 -9.19 -8.01 -3.85
C ASP A 46 -9.15 -6.52 -3.50
N PHE A 47 -8.00 -5.89 -3.68
CA PHE A 47 -7.84 -4.46 -3.46
C PHE A 47 -6.78 -3.86 -4.38
N ILE A 48 -6.83 -2.53 -4.51
CA ILE A 48 -5.97 -1.75 -5.38
C ILE A 48 -5.22 -0.67 -4.61
N LEU A 49 -4.15 -0.14 -5.21
CA LEU A 49 -3.44 1.03 -4.74
C LEU A 49 -3.92 2.27 -5.50
N LEU A 50 -4.26 3.34 -4.76
CA LEU A 50 -4.37 4.70 -5.31
C LEU A 50 -3.33 5.59 -4.63
N ILE A 51 -2.57 6.35 -5.40
CA ILE A 51 -1.50 7.24 -4.89
C ILE A 51 -2.05 8.65 -4.84
N ALA A 52 -2.27 9.19 -3.63
CA ALA A 52 -2.87 10.52 -3.44
C ALA A 52 -2.06 11.63 -4.12
N LYS A 53 -0.73 11.52 -4.14
CA LYS A 53 0.17 12.47 -4.80
C LYS A 53 -0.02 12.50 -6.32
N ALA A 54 -0.35 11.38 -6.95
CA ALA A 54 -0.51 11.26 -8.40
C ALA A 54 -1.89 11.69 -8.93
N LEU A 55 -2.86 11.92 -8.04
CA LEU A 55 -4.25 12.18 -8.38
C LEU A 55 -4.70 13.54 -7.82
N THR A 56 -5.56 14.22 -8.54
CA THR A 56 -6.34 15.34 -7.95
C THR A 56 -7.32 14.81 -6.90
N GLN A 57 -7.83 15.68 -6.05
CA GLN A 57 -8.82 15.29 -5.03
C GLN A 57 -10.10 14.69 -5.63
N GLY A 58 -10.54 15.21 -6.78
CA GLY A 58 -11.71 14.70 -7.50
C GLY A 58 -11.47 13.31 -8.09
N GLU A 59 -10.34 13.11 -8.77
CA GLU A 59 -9.96 11.82 -9.35
C GLU A 59 -9.79 10.75 -8.27
N LEU A 60 -9.11 11.07 -7.17
CA LEU A 60 -8.94 10.15 -6.05
C LEU A 60 -10.28 9.68 -5.50
N LYS A 61 -11.22 10.61 -5.28
CA LYS A 61 -12.56 10.28 -4.78
C LYS A 61 -13.32 9.42 -5.80
N GLU A 62 -13.33 9.80 -7.07
CA GLU A 62 -14.05 9.10 -8.13
C GLU A 62 -13.54 7.66 -8.32
N LEU A 63 -12.21 7.46 -8.34
CA LEU A 63 -11.61 6.14 -8.51
C LEU A 63 -11.84 5.27 -7.26
N LEU A 64 -11.78 5.85 -6.05
CA LEU A 64 -12.06 5.15 -4.82
C LEU A 64 -13.52 4.67 -4.75
N GLU A 65 -14.48 5.55 -5.03
CA GLU A 65 -15.90 5.20 -5.07
C GLU A 65 -16.19 4.12 -6.13
N TYR A 66 -15.54 4.22 -7.29
CA TYR A 66 -15.69 3.24 -8.35
C TYR A 66 -15.15 1.86 -7.95
N ALA A 67 -13.97 1.79 -7.30
CA ALA A 67 -13.42 0.55 -6.80
C ALA A 67 -14.35 -0.11 -5.76
N HIS A 68 -14.86 0.67 -4.81
CA HIS A 68 -15.81 0.17 -3.80
C HIS A 68 -17.12 -0.31 -4.42
N HIS A 69 -17.62 0.37 -5.47
CA HIS A 69 -18.81 -0.08 -6.22
C HIS A 69 -18.61 -1.46 -6.86
N LEU A 70 -17.39 -1.77 -7.27
CA LEU A 70 -17.02 -3.07 -7.82
C LEU A 70 -16.69 -4.12 -6.75
N GLY A 71 -16.73 -3.78 -5.46
CA GLY A 71 -16.40 -4.67 -4.35
C GLY A 71 -14.91 -4.81 -4.08
N LEU A 72 -14.06 -3.94 -4.64
CA LEU A 72 -12.63 -3.88 -4.32
C LEU A 72 -12.38 -2.93 -3.15
N GLU A 73 -11.50 -3.32 -2.24
CA GLU A 73 -10.94 -2.41 -1.23
C GLU A 73 -9.84 -1.53 -1.84
N VAL A 74 -9.53 -0.41 -1.17
CA VAL A 74 -8.56 0.56 -1.67
C VAL A 74 -7.55 0.94 -0.59
N LEU A 75 -6.26 0.70 -0.86
CA LEU A 75 -5.15 1.29 -0.12
C LEU A 75 -4.81 2.64 -0.75
N VAL A 76 -5.00 3.74 -0.01
CA VAL A 76 -4.62 5.08 -0.47
C VAL A 76 -3.26 5.44 0.11
N GLU A 77 -2.24 5.48 -0.75
CA GLU A 77 -0.86 5.82 -0.38
C GLU A 77 -0.69 7.34 -0.25
N THR A 78 -0.04 7.78 0.84
CA THR A 78 0.19 9.18 1.19
C THR A 78 1.66 9.42 1.54
N HIS A 79 2.17 10.64 1.22
CA HIS A 79 3.56 11.02 1.44
C HIS A 79 3.72 12.30 2.28
N ASP A 80 2.63 13.02 2.50
CA ASP A 80 2.62 14.25 3.31
C ASP A 80 1.23 14.53 3.90
N ALA A 81 1.14 15.62 4.68
CA ALA A 81 -0.11 16.04 5.32
C ALA A 81 -1.20 16.47 4.31
N SER A 82 -0.82 16.93 3.11
CA SER A 82 -1.77 17.27 2.04
C SER A 82 -2.41 16.02 1.47
N ASP A 83 -1.61 14.98 1.23
CA ASP A 83 -2.08 13.69 0.75
C ASP A 83 -3.01 13.02 1.77
N VAL A 84 -2.66 13.09 3.07
CA VAL A 84 -3.53 12.61 4.17
C VAL A 84 -4.88 13.31 4.13
N LYS A 85 -4.92 14.63 3.96
CA LYS A 85 -6.18 15.38 3.84
C LYS A 85 -6.99 14.94 2.63
N LYS A 86 -6.33 14.75 1.47
CA LYS A 86 -7.00 14.24 0.26
C LYS A 86 -7.60 12.84 0.49
N ALA A 87 -6.84 11.92 1.09
CA ALA A 87 -7.28 10.56 1.38
C ALA A 87 -8.49 10.55 2.33
N VAL A 88 -8.43 11.32 3.42
CA VAL A 88 -9.54 11.44 4.38
C VAL A 88 -10.78 12.05 3.72
N PHE A 89 -10.61 13.10 2.93
CA PHE A 89 -11.72 13.74 2.21
C PHE A 89 -12.38 12.82 1.18
N ALA A 90 -11.58 12.01 0.47
CA ALA A 90 -12.08 11.00 -0.46
C ALA A 90 -12.83 9.85 0.22
N GLY A 91 -12.72 9.70 1.54
CA GLY A 91 -13.36 8.65 2.31
C GLY A 91 -12.54 7.35 2.43
N ALA A 92 -11.22 7.41 2.22
CA ALA A 92 -10.35 6.26 2.35
C ALA A 92 -10.46 5.60 3.73
N ASN A 93 -10.57 4.28 3.78
CA ASN A 93 -10.60 3.48 5.01
C ASN A 93 -9.23 2.88 5.34
N ILE A 94 -8.44 2.54 4.32
CA ILE A 94 -7.08 2.00 4.45
C ILE A 94 -6.13 3.05 3.90
N ILE A 95 -5.25 3.58 4.74
CA ILE A 95 -4.34 4.67 4.39
C ILE A 95 -2.90 4.20 4.59
N GLY A 96 -2.14 4.25 3.50
CA GLY A 96 -0.73 3.94 3.48
C GLY A 96 0.12 5.19 3.74
N ILE A 97 1.12 5.09 4.59
CA ILE A 97 2.15 6.10 4.78
C ILE A 97 3.44 5.55 4.19
N ASN A 98 3.87 6.07 3.05
CA ASN A 98 5.05 5.60 2.36
C ASN A 98 6.27 6.44 2.76
N HIS A 99 7.21 5.85 3.49
CA HIS A 99 8.45 6.49 3.91
C HIS A 99 9.35 6.89 2.73
N ARG A 100 9.14 6.28 1.55
CA ARG A 100 9.92 6.60 0.35
C ARG A 100 9.26 7.74 -0.42
N ASN A 101 9.96 8.83 -0.60
CA ASN A 101 9.56 9.91 -1.51
C ASN A 101 9.60 9.40 -2.96
N LEU A 102 8.55 9.66 -3.74
CA LEU A 102 8.46 9.21 -5.14
C LEU A 102 9.24 10.10 -6.12
N ASP A 103 9.64 11.32 -5.72
CA ASP A 103 10.34 12.24 -6.61
C ASP A 103 11.85 11.99 -6.67
N ASP A 104 12.44 11.69 -5.49
CA ASP A 104 13.90 11.57 -5.34
C ASP A 104 14.34 10.25 -4.68
N PHE A 105 13.39 9.39 -4.33
CA PHE A 105 13.57 8.09 -3.65
C PHE A 105 14.24 8.17 -2.28
N THR A 106 14.33 9.35 -1.68
CA THR A 106 14.80 9.50 -0.29
C THR A 106 13.84 8.84 0.69
N MET A 107 14.36 8.48 1.87
CA MET A 107 13.60 7.79 2.92
C MET A 107 13.45 8.71 4.13
N ASP A 108 12.21 8.93 4.58
CA ASP A 108 11.91 9.59 5.86
C ASP A 108 11.22 8.59 6.80
N MET A 109 12.00 7.92 7.63
CA MET A 109 11.50 6.92 8.58
C MET A 109 10.66 7.53 9.72
N SER A 110 10.69 8.86 9.92
CA SER A 110 9.86 9.57 10.90
C SER A 110 8.46 9.96 10.35
N LEU A 111 8.15 9.61 9.09
CA LEU A 111 6.93 10.08 8.44
C LEU A 111 5.66 9.56 9.13
N CYS A 112 5.65 8.30 9.59
CA CYS A 112 4.53 7.76 10.35
C CYS A 112 4.28 8.55 11.65
N GLU A 113 5.32 8.91 12.39
CA GLU A 113 5.20 9.71 13.61
C GLU A 113 4.55 11.08 13.35
N LYS A 114 4.83 11.67 12.18
CA LYS A 114 4.29 12.96 11.76
C LYS A 114 2.85 12.89 11.26
N LEU A 115 2.50 11.81 10.53
CA LEU A 115 1.23 11.74 9.80
C LEU A 115 0.13 10.96 10.54
N VAL A 116 0.47 9.94 11.33
CA VAL A 116 -0.52 9.17 12.10
C VAL A 116 -1.40 10.06 12.99
N PRO A 117 -0.87 11.06 13.73
CA PRO A 117 -1.69 11.95 14.55
C PRO A 117 -2.69 12.81 13.77
N LEU A 118 -2.53 12.93 12.45
CA LEU A 118 -3.44 13.70 11.58
C LEU A 118 -4.62 12.88 11.08
N LEU A 119 -4.59 11.57 11.27
CA LEU A 119 -5.62 10.64 10.80
C LEU A 119 -6.78 10.55 11.80
N PRO A 120 -8.03 10.53 11.34
CA PRO A 120 -9.17 10.29 12.22
C PRO A 120 -9.17 8.84 12.72
N ASN A 121 -9.75 8.63 13.92
CA ASN A 121 -9.91 7.29 14.48
C ASN A 121 -10.70 6.35 13.55
N GLY A 122 -10.39 5.06 13.62
CA GLY A 122 -11.10 4.02 12.87
C GLY A 122 -10.59 3.81 11.44
N LYS A 123 -9.48 4.43 11.06
CA LYS A 123 -8.78 4.11 9.81
C LYS A 123 -7.79 2.98 10.05
N ILE A 124 -7.56 2.16 9.03
CA ILE A 124 -6.48 1.17 9.01
C ILE A 124 -5.24 1.86 8.44
N ILE A 125 -4.17 1.88 9.22
CA ILE A 125 -2.93 2.57 8.86
C ILE A 125 -1.87 1.55 8.47
N VAL A 126 -1.31 1.73 7.26
CA VAL A 126 -0.28 0.86 6.71
C VAL A 126 1.02 1.64 6.56
N ALA A 127 2.11 1.18 7.17
CA ALA A 127 3.44 1.73 6.92
C ALA A 127 4.10 1.01 5.74
N GLU A 128 4.68 1.79 4.83
CA GLU A 128 5.27 1.29 3.60
C GLU A 128 6.73 1.75 3.44
N SER A 129 7.56 0.89 2.86
CA SER A 129 8.98 1.10 2.57
C SER A 129 9.90 1.21 3.78
N GLY A 130 11.17 0.82 3.62
CA GLY A 130 12.22 0.98 4.62
C GLY A 130 12.12 0.06 5.85
N LEU A 131 11.24 -0.95 5.80
CA LEU A 131 11.00 -1.86 6.91
C LEU A 131 11.77 -3.18 6.69
N TYR A 132 12.61 -3.55 7.66
CA TYR A 132 13.48 -4.73 7.57
C TYR A 132 13.79 -5.38 8.93
N GLU A 133 13.30 -4.81 10.04
CA GLU A 133 13.50 -5.33 11.38
C GLU A 133 12.19 -5.38 12.18
N HIS A 134 12.04 -6.41 13.01
CA HIS A 134 10.88 -6.62 13.87
C HIS A 134 10.65 -5.42 14.81
N GLU A 135 11.73 -4.85 15.39
CA GLU A 135 11.61 -3.72 16.32
C GLU A 135 10.99 -2.49 15.66
N GLN A 136 11.29 -2.21 14.37
CA GLN A 136 10.64 -1.12 13.64
C GLN A 136 9.11 -1.30 13.60
N LEU A 137 8.64 -2.53 13.37
CA LEU A 137 7.21 -2.83 13.34
C LEU A 137 6.58 -2.61 14.71
N ARG A 138 7.27 -3.05 15.78
CA ARG A 138 6.80 -2.83 17.15
C ARG A 138 6.67 -1.35 17.50
N GLU A 139 7.68 -0.55 17.20
CA GLU A 139 7.64 0.90 17.47
C GLU A 139 6.53 1.59 16.67
N LEU A 140 6.39 1.26 15.39
CA LEU A 140 5.31 1.81 14.56
C LEU A 140 3.92 1.38 15.07
N SER A 141 3.76 0.15 15.53
CA SER A 141 2.48 -0.31 16.12
C SER A 141 2.12 0.48 17.39
N LYS A 142 3.09 0.89 18.22
CA LYS A 142 2.82 1.70 19.42
C LYS A 142 2.23 3.07 19.10
N ILE A 143 2.52 3.61 17.94
CA ILE A 143 2.00 4.91 17.50
C ILE A 143 0.71 4.79 16.65
N GLY A 144 0.19 3.58 16.46
CA GLY A 144 -1.11 3.35 15.81
C GLY A 144 -1.05 2.82 14.38
N VAL A 145 0.10 2.28 13.93
CA VAL A 145 0.18 1.56 12.65
C VAL A 145 -0.35 0.15 12.83
N ASP A 146 -1.30 -0.26 11.95
CA ASP A 146 -2.00 -1.54 12.00
C ASP A 146 -1.37 -2.62 11.12
N ALA A 147 -0.73 -2.23 10.01
CA ALA A 147 -0.18 -3.16 9.04
C ALA A 147 1.09 -2.61 8.36
N PHE A 148 1.83 -3.51 7.71
CA PHE A 148 3.13 -3.20 7.11
C PHE A 148 3.24 -3.78 5.71
N LEU A 149 3.65 -2.96 4.74
CA LEU A 149 3.89 -3.38 3.38
C LEU A 149 5.41 -3.47 3.14
N ILE A 150 5.91 -4.70 2.99
CA ILE A 150 7.34 -5.00 2.89
C ILE A 150 7.57 -5.85 1.63
N GLY A 151 8.33 -5.34 0.68
CA GLY A 151 8.68 -6.06 -0.56
C GLY A 151 10.18 -6.17 -0.75
N GLU A 152 10.86 -5.04 -0.88
CA GLU A 152 12.29 -4.97 -1.22
C GLU A 152 13.17 -5.80 -0.28
N HIS A 153 12.92 -5.73 1.04
CA HIS A 153 13.67 -6.51 2.02
C HIS A 153 13.58 -8.02 1.74
N PHE A 154 12.37 -8.53 1.50
CA PHE A 154 12.17 -9.95 1.26
C PHE A 154 12.74 -10.42 -0.08
N MET A 155 12.65 -9.59 -1.12
CA MET A 155 13.20 -9.93 -2.43
C MET A 155 14.74 -9.99 -2.47
N ARG A 156 15.41 -9.42 -1.48
CA ARG A 156 16.88 -9.45 -1.33
C ARG A 156 17.39 -10.64 -0.52
N GLN A 157 16.50 -11.49 0.00
CA GLN A 157 16.87 -12.62 0.86
C GLN A 157 16.93 -13.92 0.07
N ASP A 158 17.92 -14.76 0.39
CA ASP A 158 18.03 -16.11 -0.17
C ASP A 158 16.92 -17.02 0.36
N ASP A 159 16.54 -16.86 1.64
CA ASP A 159 15.43 -17.57 2.29
C ASP A 159 14.33 -16.59 2.71
N ILE A 160 13.40 -16.35 1.80
CA ILE A 160 12.26 -15.42 2.00
C ILE A 160 11.38 -15.90 3.17
N LYS A 161 11.15 -17.22 3.31
CA LYS A 161 10.31 -17.77 4.37
C LYS A 161 10.87 -17.47 5.75
N ASN A 162 12.17 -17.68 5.93
CA ASN A 162 12.86 -17.37 7.17
C ASN A 162 12.88 -15.85 7.45
N ALA A 163 13.11 -15.03 6.43
CA ALA A 163 13.07 -13.58 6.57
C ALA A 163 11.70 -13.05 7.01
N VAL A 164 10.61 -13.59 6.44
CA VAL A 164 9.25 -13.26 6.88
C VAL A 164 9.02 -13.68 8.34
N LYS A 165 9.49 -14.87 8.74
CA LYS A 165 9.38 -15.34 10.11
C LYS A 165 10.11 -14.42 11.08
N LYS A 166 11.36 -14.05 10.79
CA LYS A 166 12.16 -13.14 11.63
C LYS A 166 11.48 -11.79 11.83
N ILE A 167 10.97 -11.19 10.76
CA ILE A 167 10.26 -9.90 10.86
C ILE A 167 8.97 -10.02 11.69
N LYS A 168 8.23 -11.14 11.56
CA LYS A 168 6.98 -11.35 12.31
C LYS A 168 7.21 -11.65 13.79
N GLU A 169 8.18 -12.49 14.10
CA GLU A 169 8.35 -13.11 15.41
C GLU A 169 9.50 -12.49 16.23
N GLY A 170 10.41 -11.77 15.58
CA GLY A 170 11.54 -11.13 16.27
C GLY A 170 12.68 -12.08 16.64
N GLU A 171 12.76 -13.25 15.99
CA GLU A 171 13.77 -14.29 16.24
C GLU A 171 14.82 -14.34 15.14
#